data_4beb736ec4a74876127410d475970ac7
#
_entry.id   4beb736ec4a74876127410d475970ac7
#
_cell.length_a   1.000
_cell.length_b   1.000
_cell.length_c   1.000
_cell.angle_alpha   90.00
_cell.angle_beta   90.00
_cell.angle_gamma   90.00
#
_symmetry.space_group_name_H-M   'P 1'
#
loop_
_entity.id
_entity.type
_entity.pdbx_description
1 polymer ?
#
loop_
_entity_poly.entity_id
_entity_poly.type
_entity_poly.pdbx_seq_one_letter_code
_entity_poly.pdbx_strand_id
1 'polypeptide(L)'
;PIFNPDGELRGSHLFDTNSGNTERGICSLPFVRQSDGETVYFPSNLIENLFVSNGMSAGNTLAEAQVQCLSEIFERAVKREILEGEITLPDVPQEVLAKYPSILAGIAGLEEQGFPVLVKDASLGGLYPVMCVTLMNPRTGGVFASFGAHPSLEVAIERSLTELLQGRSFEGLNDLPKPTFESQALTEPNNFVEHFIDSSGVVSWRFFSAKAQYQFVEWDFSGQGENSNADEAAALFGILADIGKEAYMAVFDDLGATACRILVPGYSEIYPVDDLVWDNTNKALLFREDILNLHQLDDETLENLLDRLENNELDDYSDIA
;
A
#
# COMPACT_ATOMS: atom_id res chain seq x y z
N PRO A 1 9.61 -2.98 21.29
CA PRO A 1 8.45 -2.41 21.98
C PRO A 1 7.29 -2.12 21.02
N ILE A 2 7.54 -1.56 19.81
CA ILE A 2 6.47 -1.22 18.85
C ILE A 2 5.70 -2.46 18.40
N PHE A 3 6.42 -3.52 18.03
CA PHE A 3 5.84 -4.76 17.50
C PHE A 3 5.50 -5.80 18.57
N ASN A 4 5.75 -5.54 19.83
CA ASN A 4 5.49 -6.49 20.91
C ASN A 4 5.19 -5.78 22.22
N PRO A 5 4.18 -4.89 22.25
CA PRO A 5 3.86 -4.12 23.46
C PRO A 5 3.43 -5.03 24.61
N ASP A 6 2.71 -6.10 24.30
CA ASP A 6 2.12 -7.03 25.29
C ASP A 6 2.96 -8.30 25.51
N GLY A 7 4.08 -8.45 24.76
CA GLY A 7 4.98 -9.59 24.93
C GLY A 7 4.47 -10.91 24.32
N GLU A 8 3.50 -10.87 23.42
CA GLU A 8 2.93 -12.05 22.78
C GLU A 8 3.83 -12.59 21.66
N LEU A 9 4.55 -11.70 20.97
CA LEU A 9 5.48 -12.07 19.91
C LEU A 9 6.72 -12.77 20.49
N ARG A 10 6.95 -14.00 20.09
CA ARG A 10 8.07 -14.85 20.51
C ARG A 10 9.10 -14.96 19.39
N GLY A 11 10.34 -15.33 19.74
CA GLY A 11 11.40 -15.57 18.74
C GLY A 11 11.02 -16.59 17.67
N SER A 12 10.21 -17.60 18.02
CA SER A 12 9.72 -18.59 17.05
C SER A 12 8.81 -18.02 15.97
N HIS A 13 8.11 -16.91 16.24
CA HIS A 13 7.28 -16.22 15.27
C HIS A 13 8.10 -15.41 14.25
N LEU A 14 9.39 -15.27 14.48
CA LEU A 14 10.32 -14.52 13.63
C LEU A 14 11.26 -15.40 12.82
N PHE A 15 11.09 -16.73 12.88
CA PHE A 15 11.90 -17.64 12.07
C PHE A 15 11.62 -17.41 10.59
N ASP A 16 12.68 -17.45 9.78
CA ASP A 16 12.60 -17.36 8.33
C ASP A 16 12.04 -18.69 7.77
N THR A 17 10.71 -18.77 7.77
CA THR A 17 9.99 -19.95 7.27
C THR A 17 9.94 -19.97 5.74
N ASN A 18 10.06 -18.82 5.08
CA ASN A 18 10.02 -18.71 3.62
C ASN A 18 11.25 -19.28 2.93
N SER A 19 12.38 -19.44 3.63
CA SER A 19 13.60 -20.05 3.06
C SER A 19 13.47 -21.55 2.84
N GLY A 20 12.50 -22.22 3.46
CA GLY A 20 12.39 -23.68 3.48
C GLY A 20 13.50 -24.38 4.29
N ASN A 21 14.41 -23.65 4.93
CA ASN A 21 15.47 -24.16 5.76
C ASN A 21 15.15 -23.93 7.24
N THR A 22 14.68 -24.98 7.91
CA THR A 22 14.30 -24.95 9.33
C THR A 22 15.47 -24.65 10.28
N GLU A 23 16.72 -24.87 9.84
CA GLU A 23 17.93 -24.58 10.62
C GLU A 23 18.37 -23.10 10.51
N ARG A 24 17.80 -22.33 9.56
CA ARG A 24 18.20 -20.95 9.31
C ARG A 24 17.87 -20.01 10.46
N GLY A 25 16.84 -20.31 11.25
CA GLY A 25 16.43 -19.52 12.39
C GLY A 25 15.90 -18.13 12.00
N ILE A 26 16.26 -17.11 12.77
CA ILE A 26 15.87 -15.71 12.49
C ILE A 26 16.88 -15.10 11.53
N CYS A 27 16.45 -14.81 10.32
CA CYS A 27 17.19 -14.00 9.36
C CYS A 27 16.81 -12.52 9.54
N SER A 28 17.79 -11.63 9.50
CA SER A 28 17.53 -10.20 9.65
C SER A 28 18.32 -9.37 8.62
N LEU A 29 17.69 -8.31 8.13
CA LEU A 29 18.30 -7.39 7.17
C LEU A 29 18.69 -6.08 7.87
N PRO A 30 19.83 -5.48 7.50
CA PRO A 30 20.27 -4.20 8.05
C PRO A 30 19.51 -3.04 7.41
N PHE A 31 19.05 -2.12 8.25
CA PHE A 31 18.48 -0.85 7.85
C PHE A 31 19.18 0.28 8.62
N VAL A 32 19.35 1.42 8.00
CA VAL A 32 19.92 2.62 8.60
C VAL A 32 18.79 3.51 9.12
N ARG A 33 18.81 3.81 10.41
CA ARG A 33 17.89 4.78 11.03
C ARG A 33 18.19 6.17 10.49
N GLN A 34 17.18 6.89 10.04
CA GLN A 34 17.39 8.17 9.36
C GLN A 34 17.74 9.32 10.30
N SER A 35 17.36 9.25 11.57
CA SER A 35 17.65 10.32 12.55
C SER A 35 19.10 10.39 13.02
N ASP A 36 19.81 9.27 13.11
CA ASP A 36 21.15 9.20 13.70
C ASP A 36 22.16 8.34 12.92
N GLY A 37 21.72 7.63 11.88
CA GLY A 37 22.56 6.76 11.07
C GLY A 37 22.90 5.41 11.72
N GLU A 38 22.26 5.04 12.83
CA GLU A 38 22.48 3.73 13.47
C GLU A 38 21.94 2.60 12.62
N THR A 39 22.69 1.51 12.49
CA THR A 39 22.23 0.30 11.82
C THR A 39 21.36 -0.54 12.74
N VAL A 40 20.12 -0.79 12.34
CA VAL A 40 19.15 -1.63 13.04
C VAL A 40 18.79 -2.83 12.17
N TYR A 41 18.73 -4.01 12.77
CA TYR A 41 18.42 -5.25 12.08
C TYR A 41 16.96 -5.61 12.26
N PHE A 42 16.22 -5.70 11.14
CA PHE A 42 14.83 -6.13 11.11
C PHE A 42 14.74 -7.59 10.65
N PRO A 43 14.01 -8.47 11.36
CA PRO A 43 13.72 -9.82 10.91
C PRO A 43 13.04 -9.83 9.54
N SER A 44 13.51 -10.67 8.61
CA SER A 44 12.95 -10.78 7.26
C SER A 44 11.46 -11.16 7.29
N ASN A 45 11.11 -12.10 8.16
CA ASN A 45 9.73 -12.51 8.36
C ASN A 45 8.80 -11.33 8.72
N LEU A 46 9.24 -10.46 9.65
CA LEU A 46 8.50 -9.26 10.01
C LEU A 46 8.35 -8.28 8.83
N ILE A 47 9.43 -8.10 8.05
CA ILE A 47 9.42 -7.23 6.88
C ILE A 47 8.43 -7.74 5.83
N GLU A 48 8.45 -9.03 5.54
CA GLU A 48 7.66 -9.67 4.49
C GLU A 48 6.17 -9.73 4.87
N ASN A 49 5.85 -10.03 6.12
CA ASN A 49 4.47 -10.21 6.55
C ASN A 49 3.76 -8.93 6.97
N LEU A 50 4.44 -7.94 7.55
CA LEU A 50 3.77 -6.70 7.97
C LEU A 50 3.82 -5.61 6.92
N PHE A 51 4.98 -5.44 6.28
CA PHE A 51 5.19 -4.33 5.35
C PHE A 51 4.98 -4.73 3.89
N VAL A 52 5.09 -6.01 3.56
CA VAL A 52 4.96 -6.57 2.21
C VAL A 52 5.85 -5.80 1.22
N SER A 53 5.30 -5.21 0.17
CA SER A 53 6.01 -4.36 -0.78
C SER A 53 5.96 -2.86 -0.44
N ASN A 54 5.23 -2.45 0.61
CA ASN A 54 5.07 -1.04 0.96
C ASN A 54 6.42 -0.39 1.29
N GLY A 55 6.66 0.78 0.71
CA GLY A 55 7.91 1.51 0.87
C GLY A 55 9.10 0.87 0.16
N MET A 56 8.90 0.14 -0.94
CA MET A 56 9.96 -0.43 -1.77
C MET A 56 9.89 0.13 -3.19
N SER A 57 10.95 0.74 -3.65
CA SER A 57 11.02 1.32 -5.00
C SER A 57 12.43 1.34 -5.55
N ALA A 58 12.53 1.52 -6.87
CA ALA A 58 13.77 1.74 -7.59
C ALA A 58 13.68 3.03 -8.42
N GLY A 59 14.82 3.63 -8.70
CA GLY A 59 14.96 4.82 -9.52
C GLY A 59 16.33 4.93 -10.16
N ASN A 60 16.53 5.95 -10.97
CA ASN A 60 17.84 6.27 -11.54
C ASN A 60 18.79 6.86 -10.48
N THR A 61 18.22 7.40 -9.41
CA THR A 61 18.95 7.93 -8.25
C THR A 61 18.30 7.48 -6.96
N LEU A 62 19.06 7.50 -5.86
CA LEU A 62 18.53 7.21 -4.53
C LEU A 62 17.38 8.15 -4.16
N ALA A 63 17.53 9.44 -4.45
CA ALA A 63 16.49 10.43 -4.13
C ALA A 63 15.18 10.15 -4.87
N GLU A 64 15.22 9.75 -6.14
CA GLU A 64 14.05 9.33 -6.91
C GLU A 64 13.37 8.11 -6.27
N ALA A 65 14.16 7.08 -5.92
CA ALA A 65 13.63 5.91 -5.22
C ALA A 65 13.02 6.26 -3.86
N GLN A 66 13.64 7.17 -3.09
CA GLN A 66 13.11 7.64 -1.81
C GLN A 66 11.78 8.37 -1.95
N VAL A 67 11.65 9.28 -2.93
CA VAL A 67 10.38 9.99 -3.20
C VAL A 67 9.27 9.00 -3.51
N GLN A 68 9.55 8.00 -4.34
CA GLN A 68 8.57 6.98 -4.69
C GLN A 68 8.18 6.12 -3.47
N CYS A 69 9.15 5.64 -2.68
CA CYS A 69 8.90 4.87 -1.46
C CYS A 69 8.04 5.63 -0.45
N LEU A 70 8.41 6.88 -0.16
CA LEU A 70 7.71 7.71 0.81
C LEU A 70 6.31 8.11 0.32
N SER A 71 6.17 8.40 -0.96
CA SER A 71 4.85 8.67 -1.56
C SER A 71 3.91 7.48 -1.37
N GLU A 72 4.35 6.26 -1.66
CA GLU A 72 3.54 5.05 -1.44
C GLU A 72 3.18 4.86 0.04
N ILE A 73 4.12 5.08 0.96
CA ILE A 73 3.86 5.00 2.40
C ILE A 73 2.79 6.00 2.82
N PHE A 74 2.90 7.27 2.39
CA PHE A 74 1.89 8.29 2.71
C PHE A 74 0.53 7.97 2.08
N GLU A 75 0.51 7.57 0.83
CA GLU A 75 -0.73 7.18 0.13
C GLU A 75 -1.50 6.14 0.94
N ARG A 76 -0.84 5.06 1.33
CA ARG A 76 -1.47 3.94 2.04
C ARG A 76 -1.85 4.29 3.48
N ALA A 77 -0.99 4.98 4.21
CA ALA A 77 -1.26 5.39 5.58
C ALA A 77 -2.43 6.39 5.66
N VAL A 78 -2.43 7.41 4.80
CA VAL A 78 -3.49 8.41 4.74
C VAL A 78 -4.80 7.82 4.24
N LYS A 79 -4.75 6.94 3.23
CA LYS A 79 -5.91 6.17 2.75
C LYS A 79 -6.55 5.39 3.90
N ARG A 80 -5.75 4.67 4.69
CA ARG A 80 -6.24 3.94 5.88
C ARG A 80 -6.92 4.88 6.87
N GLU A 81 -6.28 6.01 7.23
CA GLU A 81 -6.83 6.99 8.16
C GLU A 81 -8.18 7.56 7.67
N ILE A 82 -8.29 7.85 6.37
CA ILE A 82 -9.53 8.33 5.75
C ILE A 82 -10.64 7.30 5.81
N LEU A 83 -10.34 6.04 5.53
CA LEU A 83 -11.31 4.94 5.55
C LEU A 83 -11.77 4.62 6.96
N GLU A 84 -10.84 4.46 7.92
CA GLU A 84 -11.14 4.18 9.33
C GLU A 84 -11.93 5.33 9.99
N GLY A 85 -11.54 6.58 9.67
CA GLY A 85 -12.21 7.77 10.20
C GLY A 85 -13.50 8.14 9.48
N GLU A 86 -13.90 7.42 8.43
CA GLU A 86 -15.00 7.79 7.52
C GLU A 86 -14.95 9.28 7.14
N ILE A 87 -13.74 9.77 6.80
CA ILE A 87 -13.49 11.21 6.57
C ILE A 87 -14.13 11.64 5.25
N THR A 88 -14.93 12.70 5.32
CA THR A 88 -15.49 13.34 4.13
C THR A 88 -14.49 14.34 3.58
N LEU A 89 -13.97 14.04 2.37
CA LEU A 89 -12.95 14.84 1.69
C LEU A 89 -13.58 16.02 0.95
N PRO A 90 -12.94 17.21 0.93
CA PRO A 90 -13.37 18.31 0.08
C PRO A 90 -13.07 18.04 -1.40
N ASP A 91 -13.92 18.57 -2.26
CA ASP A 91 -13.65 18.56 -3.69
C ASP A 91 -12.54 19.57 -4.03
N VAL A 92 -11.70 19.23 -5.01
CA VAL A 92 -10.73 20.18 -5.56
C VAL A 92 -11.46 21.23 -6.38
N PRO A 93 -11.24 22.52 -6.12
CA PRO A 93 -11.90 23.60 -6.87
C PRO A 93 -11.59 23.54 -8.36
N GLN A 94 -12.60 23.83 -9.19
CA GLN A 94 -12.46 23.77 -10.65
C GLN A 94 -11.37 24.73 -11.18
N GLU A 95 -11.17 25.87 -10.53
CA GLU A 95 -10.11 26.82 -10.86
C GLU A 95 -8.70 26.27 -10.61
N VAL A 96 -8.54 25.31 -9.69
CA VAL A 96 -7.28 24.61 -9.46
C VAL A 96 -7.06 23.55 -10.52
N LEU A 97 -8.08 22.73 -10.81
CA LEU A 97 -8.00 21.73 -11.89
C LEU A 97 -7.74 22.36 -13.26
N ALA A 98 -8.26 23.59 -13.50
CA ALA A 98 -8.05 24.32 -14.73
C ALA A 98 -6.56 24.67 -15.01
N LYS A 99 -5.69 24.59 -14.01
CA LYS A 99 -4.24 24.78 -14.17
C LYS A 99 -3.59 23.58 -14.88
N TYR A 100 -4.26 22.41 -14.91
CA TYR A 100 -3.73 21.11 -15.37
C TYR A 100 -4.57 20.56 -16.54
N PRO A 101 -4.35 21.02 -17.80
CA PRO A 101 -5.17 20.64 -18.94
C PRO A 101 -5.14 19.13 -19.26
N SER A 102 -4.02 18.43 -18.99
CA SER A 102 -3.89 16.98 -19.19
C SER A 102 -4.83 16.19 -18.27
N ILE A 103 -4.92 16.61 -17.01
CA ILE A 103 -5.82 16.03 -16.01
C ILE A 103 -7.26 16.22 -16.42
N LEU A 104 -7.64 17.45 -16.82
CA LEU A 104 -9.00 17.75 -17.29
C LEU A 104 -9.37 16.92 -18.52
N ALA A 105 -8.43 16.73 -19.46
CA ALA A 105 -8.65 15.88 -20.63
C ALA A 105 -8.87 14.41 -20.25
N GLY A 106 -8.12 13.88 -19.28
CA GLY A 106 -8.29 12.53 -18.75
C GLY A 106 -9.67 12.35 -18.09
N ILE A 107 -10.08 13.30 -17.24
CA ILE A 107 -11.41 13.31 -16.59
C ILE A 107 -12.51 13.33 -17.66
N ALA A 108 -12.46 14.27 -18.61
CA ALA A 108 -13.43 14.38 -19.68
C ALA A 108 -13.55 13.09 -20.49
N GLY A 109 -12.43 12.40 -20.77
CA GLY A 109 -12.43 11.13 -21.48
C GLY A 109 -13.20 10.01 -20.75
N LEU A 110 -13.12 9.96 -19.41
CA LEU A 110 -13.89 9.02 -18.60
C LEU A 110 -15.37 9.40 -18.53
N GLU A 111 -15.67 10.69 -18.40
CA GLU A 111 -17.04 11.21 -18.38
C GLU A 111 -17.76 10.97 -19.72
N GLU A 112 -17.08 11.12 -20.85
CA GLU A 112 -17.61 10.78 -22.18
C GLU A 112 -17.99 9.30 -22.32
N GLN A 113 -17.32 8.42 -21.58
CA GLN A 113 -17.69 7.00 -21.47
C GLN A 113 -18.84 6.74 -20.49
N GLY A 114 -19.35 7.78 -19.85
CA GLY A 114 -20.48 7.72 -18.92
C GLY A 114 -20.09 7.44 -17.46
N PHE A 115 -18.84 7.62 -17.07
CA PHE A 115 -18.35 7.45 -15.72
C PHE A 115 -18.04 8.80 -15.06
N PRO A 116 -18.90 9.33 -14.19
CA PRO A 116 -18.59 10.54 -13.41
C PRO A 116 -17.34 10.36 -12.57
N VAL A 117 -16.50 11.40 -12.58
CA VAL A 117 -15.23 11.45 -11.85
C VAL A 117 -15.24 12.62 -10.86
N LEU A 118 -14.80 12.37 -9.63
CA LEU A 118 -14.60 13.41 -8.63
C LEU A 118 -13.14 13.43 -8.19
N VAL A 119 -12.54 14.63 -8.17
CA VAL A 119 -11.19 14.85 -7.63
C VAL A 119 -11.32 15.43 -6.25
N LYS A 120 -10.77 14.75 -5.26
CA LYS A 120 -10.89 15.11 -3.85
C LYS A 120 -9.52 15.29 -3.21
N ASP A 121 -9.44 16.27 -2.33
CA ASP A 121 -8.25 16.52 -1.52
C ASP A 121 -8.17 15.50 -0.38
N ALA A 122 -7.19 14.63 -0.44
CA ALA A 122 -6.88 13.65 0.60
C ALA A 122 -5.69 14.08 1.50
N SER A 123 -5.26 15.33 1.40
CA SER A 123 -4.11 15.86 2.14
C SER A 123 -4.36 16.08 3.64
N LEU A 124 -5.58 15.86 4.11
CA LEU A 124 -6.03 16.15 5.48
C LEU A 124 -5.74 17.61 5.91
N GLY A 125 -6.05 18.56 5.01
CA GLY A 125 -5.86 19.99 5.24
C GLY A 125 -4.45 20.49 4.90
N GLY A 126 -3.78 19.85 3.94
CA GLY A 126 -2.42 20.21 3.49
C GLY A 126 -1.31 19.61 4.34
N LEU A 127 -1.61 18.59 5.16
CA LEU A 127 -0.61 17.92 6.00
C LEU A 127 0.18 16.86 5.23
N TYR A 128 -0.44 16.22 4.24
CA TYR A 128 0.14 15.10 3.50
C TYR A 128 0.05 15.32 1.99
N PRO A 129 1.01 14.81 1.20
CA PRO A 129 1.05 14.97 -0.25
C PRO A 129 0.14 13.95 -0.97
N VAL A 130 -1.14 13.84 -0.57
CA VAL A 130 -2.04 12.77 -1.03
C VAL A 130 -3.30 13.36 -1.65
N MET A 131 -3.67 12.81 -2.81
CA MET A 131 -4.91 13.13 -3.53
C MET A 131 -5.77 11.87 -3.68
N CYS A 132 -7.05 12.08 -3.97
CA CYS A 132 -7.96 10.98 -4.28
C CYS A 132 -8.79 11.32 -5.52
N VAL A 133 -8.91 10.37 -6.44
CA VAL A 133 -9.83 10.46 -7.57
C VAL A 133 -10.82 9.31 -7.46
N THR A 134 -12.11 9.61 -7.52
CA THR A 134 -13.16 8.59 -7.50
C THR A 134 -13.86 8.51 -8.84
N LEU A 135 -14.13 7.27 -9.26
CA LEU A 135 -14.94 6.95 -10.42
C LEU A 135 -16.22 6.27 -9.96
N MET A 136 -17.35 6.72 -10.48
CA MET A 136 -18.66 6.15 -10.16
C MET A 136 -19.25 5.45 -11.39
N ASN A 137 -19.78 4.25 -11.18
CA ASN A 137 -20.57 3.57 -12.21
C ASN A 137 -22.07 3.88 -12.01
N PRO A 138 -22.69 4.74 -12.84
CA PRO A 138 -24.08 5.14 -12.63
C PRO A 138 -25.08 4.02 -12.87
N ARG A 139 -24.69 2.93 -13.54
CA ARG A 139 -25.55 1.77 -13.82
C ARG A 139 -25.66 0.84 -12.62
N THR A 140 -24.56 0.63 -11.91
CA THR A 140 -24.49 -0.30 -10.77
C THR A 140 -24.53 0.40 -9.44
N GLY A 141 -24.10 1.66 -9.38
CA GLY A 141 -23.84 2.41 -8.15
C GLY A 141 -22.53 2.04 -7.49
N GLY A 142 -21.69 1.25 -8.17
CA GLY A 142 -20.35 0.91 -7.71
C GLY A 142 -19.40 2.10 -7.78
N VAL A 143 -18.43 2.13 -6.89
CA VAL A 143 -17.46 3.22 -6.77
C VAL A 143 -16.05 2.65 -6.66
N PHE A 144 -15.13 3.32 -7.32
CA PHE A 144 -13.70 3.09 -7.18
C PHE A 144 -13.05 4.37 -6.66
N ALA A 145 -12.27 4.27 -5.59
CA ALA A 145 -11.54 5.37 -5.00
C ALA A 145 -10.03 5.10 -5.09
N SER A 146 -9.38 5.73 -6.06
CA SER A 146 -7.93 5.68 -6.23
C SER A 146 -7.28 6.81 -5.45
N PHE A 147 -6.22 6.49 -4.74
CA PHE A 147 -5.38 7.46 -4.06
C PHE A 147 -4.04 7.54 -4.79
N GLY A 148 -3.39 8.69 -4.70
CA GLY A 148 -2.07 8.90 -5.27
C GLY A 148 -1.34 9.96 -4.46
N ALA A 149 -0.06 9.74 -4.25
CA ALA A 149 0.77 10.65 -3.49
C ALA A 149 2.00 11.07 -4.29
N HIS A 150 2.36 12.34 -4.18
CA HIS A 150 3.60 12.92 -4.71
C HIS A 150 3.79 14.32 -4.12
N PRO A 151 5.03 14.81 -3.90
CA PRO A 151 5.29 16.18 -3.48
C PRO A 151 4.63 17.27 -4.35
N SER A 152 4.47 17.04 -5.64
CA SER A 152 3.71 17.91 -6.55
C SER A 152 2.23 17.51 -6.58
N LEU A 153 1.34 18.49 -6.36
CA LEU A 153 -0.12 18.31 -6.44
C LEU A 153 -0.58 17.75 -7.80
N GLU A 154 -0.01 18.30 -8.90
CA GLU A 154 -0.32 17.84 -10.26
C GLU A 154 -0.04 16.36 -10.42
N VAL A 155 1.16 15.92 -10.04
CA VAL A 155 1.58 14.52 -10.16
C VAL A 155 0.76 13.60 -9.25
N ALA A 156 0.40 14.04 -8.05
CA ALA A 156 -0.45 13.27 -7.14
C ALA A 156 -1.85 13.03 -7.74
N ILE A 157 -2.46 14.04 -8.37
CA ILE A 157 -3.74 13.89 -9.08
C ILE A 157 -3.58 13.00 -10.31
N GLU A 158 -2.52 13.18 -11.10
CA GLU A 158 -2.26 12.37 -12.29
C GLU A 158 -2.11 10.89 -11.94
N ARG A 159 -1.35 10.56 -10.89
CA ARG A 159 -1.22 9.18 -10.39
C ARG A 159 -2.58 8.60 -9.99
N SER A 160 -3.34 9.32 -9.17
CA SER A 160 -4.69 8.88 -8.78
C SER A 160 -5.59 8.63 -9.98
N LEU A 161 -5.51 9.47 -11.02
CA LEU A 161 -6.31 9.34 -12.23
C LEU A 161 -5.88 8.15 -13.10
N THR A 162 -4.57 7.93 -13.28
CA THR A 162 -4.05 6.85 -14.11
C THR A 162 -4.31 5.47 -13.50
N GLU A 163 -4.34 5.36 -12.18
CA GLU A 163 -4.63 4.11 -11.48
C GLU A 163 -6.10 3.68 -11.55
N LEU A 164 -7.04 4.57 -11.89
CA LEU A 164 -8.46 4.23 -11.98
C LEU A 164 -8.75 3.08 -12.97
N LEU A 165 -7.97 2.96 -14.02
CA LEU A 165 -8.14 1.93 -15.06
C LEU A 165 -6.99 0.92 -15.12
N GLN A 166 -6.03 1.01 -14.20
CA GLN A 166 -4.88 0.11 -14.22
C GLN A 166 -5.33 -1.35 -14.10
N GLY A 167 -5.02 -2.12 -15.15
CA GLY A 167 -5.39 -3.53 -15.22
C GLY A 167 -6.90 -3.83 -15.41
N ARG A 168 -7.74 -2.80 -15.60
CA ARG A 168 -9.19 -2.96 -15.77
C ARG A 168 -9.67 -2.52 -17.14
N SER A 169 -10.62 -3.28 -17.68
CA SER A 169 -11.45 -2.83 -18.81
C SER A 169 -12.67 -2.06 -18.29
N PHE A 170 -13.33 -1.28 -19.17
CA PHE A 170 -14.60 -0.64 -18.81
C PHE A 170 -15.71 -1.63 -18.41
N GLU A 171 -15.65 -2.89 -18.86
CA GLU A 171 -16.56 -3.94 -18.44
C GLU A 171 -16.33 -4.35 -16.99
N GLY A 172 -15.07 -4.44 -16.54
CA GLY A 172 -14.70 -4.73 -15.16
C GLY A 172 -15.17 -3.68 -14.14
N LEU A 173 -15.50 -2.46 -14.60
CA LEU A 173 -16.10 -1.44 -13.72
C LEU A 173 -17.56 -1.76 -13.30
N ASN A 174 -18.17 -2.79 -13.85
CA ASN A 174 -19.51 -3.21 -13.41
C ASN A 174 -19.48 -4.00 -12.09
N ASP A 175 -18.34 -4.56 -11.73
CA ASP A 175 -18.15 -5.39 -10.55
C ASP A 175 -17.69 -4.59 -9.33
N LEU A 176 -17.53 -3.27 -9.47
CA LEU A 176 -17.13 -2.39 -8.39
C LEU A 176 -18.11 -2.44 -7.21
N PRO A 177 -17.62 -2.48 -5.95
CA PRO A 177 -18.46 -2.49 -4.78
C PRO A 177 -19.24 -1.18 -4.63
N LYS A 178 -20.44 -1.29 -4.05
CA LYS A 178 -21.22 -0.11 -3.68
C LYS A 178 -20.73 0.41 -2.35
N PRO A 179 -20.69 1.74 -2.17
CA PRO A 179 -20.43 2.31 -0.86
C PRO A 179 -21.43 1.83 0.19
N THR A 180 -21.01 1.80 1.46
CA THR A 180 -21.82 1.38 2.58
C THR A 180 -21.92 2.44 3.67
N PHE A 181 -22.92 2.31 4.57
CA PHE A 181 -22.99 3.04 5.84
C PHE A 181 -22.58 2.15 7.02
N GLU A 182 -22.23 0.91 6.78
CA GLU A 182 -21.83 -0.06 7.81
C GLU A 182 -20.35 0.15 8.16
N SER A 183 -20.08 0.87 9.25
CA SER A 183 -18.71 1.19 9.68
C SER A 183 -17.86 -0.05 9.94
N GLN A 184 -18.47 -1.16 10.37
CA GLN A 184 -17.75 -2.40 10.58
C GLN A 184 -17.15 -2.95 9.29
N ALA A 185 -17.91 -2.94 8.20
CA ALA A 185 -17.40 -3.41 6.89
C ALA A 185 -16.22 -2.57 6.38
N LEU A 186 -16.15 -1.28 6.74
CA LEU A 186 -15.06 -0.39 6.34
C LEU A 186 -13.76 -0.67 7.09
N THR A 187 -13.86 -1.17 8.32
CA THR A 187 -12.70 -1.41 9.20
C THR A 187 -12.29 -2.88 9.26
N GLU A 188 -12.96 -3.75 8.51
CA GLU A 188 -12.55 -5.15 8.39
C GLU A 188 -11.16 -5.27 7.75
N PRO A 189 -10.26 -6.12 8.26
CA PRO A 189 -8.93 -6.31 7.70
C PRO A 189 -8.95 -6.61 6.19
N ASN A 190 -9.87 -7.46 5.73
CA ASN A 190 -10.01 -7.79 4.31
C ASN A 190 -10.31 -6.57 3.43
N ASN A 191 -11.09 -5.59 3.92
CA ASN A 191 -11.34 -4.36 3.16
C ASN A 191 -10.06 -3.56 2.92
N PHE A 192 -9.16 -3.50 3.92
CA PHE A 192 -7.85 -2.86 3.75
C PHE A 192 -6.97 -3.63 2.77
N VAL A 193 -7.00 -4.97 2.82
CA VAL A 193 -6.28 -5.83 1.86
C VAL A 193 -6.75 -5.56 0.43
N GLU A 194 -8.06 -5.52 0.17
CA GLU A 194 -8.62 -5.19 -1.14
C GLU A 194 -8.21 -3.78 -1.61
N HIS A 195 -8.22 -2.80 -0.68
CA HIS A 195 -7.70 -1.47 -0.97
C HIS A 195 -6.19 -1.45 -1.22
N PHE A 196 -5.42 -2.36 -0.62
CA PHE A 196 -4.00 -2.49 -0.84
C PHE A 196 -3.68 -3.13 -2.19
N ILE A 197 -4.37 -4.21 -2.55
CA ILE A 197 -4.07 -4.99 -3.76
C ILE A 197 -4.39 -4.18 -5.02
N ASP A 198 -5.61 -3.64 -5.13
CA ASP A 198 -6.08 -3.04 -6.36
C ASP A 198 -7.06 -1.88 -6.17
N SER A 199 -7.15 -1.33 -4.97
CA SER A 199 -8.08 -0.26 -4.59
C SER A 199 -9.57 -0.59 -4.75
N SER A 200 -9.95 -1.89 -4.83
CA SER A 200 -11.33 -2.32 -5.02
C SER A 200 -12.15 -2.38 -3.73
N GLY A 201 -11.55 -2.07 -2.59
CA GLY A 201 -12.25 -2.10 -1.31
C GLY A 201 -13.44 -1.14 -1.23
N VAL A 202 -14.34 -1.41 -0.28
CA VAL A 202 -15.56 -0.63 -0.04
C VAL A 202 -15.25 0.68 0.64
N VAL A 203 -15.90 1.77 0.21
CA VAL A 203 -15.82 3.11 0.83
C VAL A 203 -17.15 3.47 1.51
N SER A 204 -17.11 4.42 2.45
CA SER A 204 -18.33 4.94 3.09
C SER A 204 -19.12 5.86 2.16
N TRP A 205 -20.46 5.78 2.21
CA TRP A 205 -21.30 6.82 1.59
C TRP A 205 -21.05 8.22 2.15
N ARG A 206 -20.54 8.33 3.38
CA ARG A 206 -20.16 9.60 4.00
C ARG A 206 -19.02 10.28 3.25
N PHE A 207 -18.16 9.51 2.60
CA PHE A 207 -17.09 10.02 1.74
C PHE A 207 -17.59 11.00 0.68
N PHE A 208 -18.83 10.82 0.20
CA PHE A 208 -19.47 11.65 -0.83
C PHE A 208 -20.40 12.73 -0.24
N SER A 209 -20.39 12.97 1.08
CA SER A 209 -21.17 14.02 1.70
C SER A 209 -20.78 15.39 1.15
N ALA A 210 -21.77 16.27 0.95
CA ALA A 210 -21.55 17.64 0.50
C ALA A 210 -20.80 18.53 1.53
N LYS A 211 -20.74 18.09 2.80
CA LYS A 211 -20.07 18.84 3.87
C LYS A 211 -18.78 18.11 4.24
N ALA A 212 -17.67 18.55 3.67
CA ALA A 212 -16.35 18.07 4.03
C ALA A 212 -15.98 18.41 5.49
N GLN A 213 -15.10 17.61 6.07
CA GLN A 213 -14.64 17.80 7.46
C GLN A 213 -13.54 18.87 7.56
N TYR A 214 -12.92 19.23 6.45
CA TYR A 214 -11.94 20.30 6.34
C TYR A 214 -12.09 21.02 5.00
N GLN A 215 -11.34 22.09 4.80
CA GLN A 215 -11.35 22.84 3.54
C GLN A 215 -10.17 22.43 2.67
N PHE A 216 -10.37 22.46 1.35
CA PHE A 216 -9.28 22.28 0.39
C PHE A 216 -8.16 23.28 0.65
N VAL A 217 -6.94 22.78 0.63
CA VAL A 217 -5.72 23.57 0.69
C VAL A 217 -4.86 23.20 -0.51
N GLU A 218 -4.53 24.18 -1.35
CA GLU A 218 -3.54 23.96 -2.41
C GLU A 218 -2.16 23.88 -1.75
N TRP A 219 -1.48 22.76 -1.95
CA TRP A 219 -0.20 22.47 -1.34
C TRP A 219 0.86 22.16 -2.41
N ASP A 220 2.11 22.37 -2.05
CA ASP A 220 3.29 21.99 -2.84
C ASP A 220 4.42 21.66 -1.89
N PHE A 221 4.80 20.38 -1.86
CA PHE A 221 5.92 19.87 -1.07
C PHE A 221 7.19 19.71 -1.90
N SER A 222 7.16 20.06 -3.19
CA SER A 222 8.31 19.93 -4.09
C SER A 222 9.35 21.05 -3.90
N GLY A 223 9.00 22.09 -3.11
CA GLY A 223 9.87 23.22 -2.84
C GLY A 223 9.91 24.28 -3.94
N GLN A 224 10.52 25.45 -3.64
CA GLN A 224 10.67 26.55 -4.59
C GLN A 224 12.07 26.53 -5.20
N GLY A 225 12.22 26.08 -6.43
CA GLY A 225 13.52 26.06 -7.12
C GLY A 225 13.55 25.11 -8.31
N GLU A 226 14.73 24.82 -8.80
CA GLU A 226 14.96 23.66 -9.70
C GLU A 226 14.80 22.41 -8.83
N ASN A 227 13.56 21.93 -8.74
CA ASN A 227 13.17 20.83 -7.89
C ASN A 227 14.01 19.60 -8.14
N SER A 228 14.94 19.32 -7.22
CA SER A 228 15.65 18.06 -7.25
C SER A 228 14.85 17.04 -6.45
N ASN A 229 14.80 15.79 -6.88
CA ASN A 229 14.22 14.68 -6.11
C ASN A 229 14.79 14.65 -4.67
N ALA A 230 15.98 15.21 -4.44
CA ALA A 230 16.58 15.31 -3.11
C ALA A 230 15.83 16.27 -2.18
N ASP A 231 15.34 17.41 -2.71
CA ASP A 231 14.53 18.37 -1.94
C ASP A 231 13.15 17.77 -1.64
N GLU A 232 12.58 17.07 -2.60
CA GLU A 232 11.31 16.36 -2.45
C GLU A 232 11.42 15.24 -1.39
N ALA A 233 12.48 14.42 -1.45
CA ALA A 233 12.72 13.38 -0.45
C ALA A 233 12.90 13.99 0.94
N ALA A 234 13.66 15.10 1.06
CA ALA A 234 13.87 15.79 2.32
C ALA A 234 12.55 16.33 2.90
N ALA A 235 11.67 16.89 2.06
CA ALA A 235 10.35 17.36 2.48
C ALA A 235 9.48 16.21 3.02
N LEU A 236 9.45 15.06 2.33
CA LEU A 236 8.70 13.89 2.78
C LEU A 236 9.24 13.29 4.09
N PHE A 237 10.57 13.21 4.26
CA PHE A 237 11.16 12.84 5.56
C PHE A 237 10.82 13.86 6.65
N GLY A 238 10.76 15.15 6.29
CA GLY A 238 10.33 16.22 7.20
C GLY A 238 8.92 15.97 7.74
N ILE A 239 7.97 15.58 6.89
CA ILE A 239 6.60 15.23 7.32
C ILE A 239 6.62 14.08 8.34
N LEU A 240 7.42 13.02 8.11
CA LEU A 240 7.54 11.92 9.07
C LEU A 240 8.09 12.39 10.42
N ALA A 241 9.09 13.25 10.40
CA ALA A 241 9.67 13.83 11.62
C ALA A 241 8.64 14.68 12.37
N ASP A 242 7.86 15.51 11.68
CA ASP A 242 6.84 16.38 12.26
C ASP A 242 5.71 15.58 12.95
N ILE A 243 5.37 14.40 12.42
CA ILE A 243 4.40 13.48 13.05
C ILE A 243 5.07 12.51 14.05
N GLY A 244 6.36 12.70 14.35
CA GLY A 244 7.10 11.90 15.33
C GLY A 244 7.35 10.45 14.91
N LYS A 245 7.43 10.19 13.61
CA LYS A 245 7.72 8.84 13.07
C LYS A 245 9.18 8.71 12.66
N GLU A 246 9.76 7.56 12.97
CA GLU A 246 11.15 7.23 12.63
C GLU A 246 11.19 6.34 11.40
N ALA A 247 12.03 6.70 10.43
CA ALA A 247 12.22 5.93 9.20
C ALA A 247 13.53 5.14 9.25
N TYR A 248 13.50 3.94 8.70
CA TYR A 248 14.63 3.04 8.54
C TYR A 248 14.78 2.67 7.08
N MET A 249 15.96 2.80 6.50
CA MET A 249 16.18 2.60 5.07
C MET A 249 17.31 1.59 4.80
N ALA A 250 17.04 0.69 3.85
CA ALA A 250 18.03 -0.13 3.19
C ALA A 250 18.17 0.31 1.73
N VAL A 251 19.40 0.30 1.19
CA VAL A 251 19.73 0.70 -0.19
C VAL A 251 20.39 -0.46 -0.92
N PHE A 252 20.04 -0.64 -2.19
CA PHE A 252 20.52 -1.71 -3.06
C PHE A 252 20.94 -1.12 -4.41
N ASP A 253 22.21 -1.31 -4.80
CA ASP A 253 22.81 -0.72 -6.00
C ASP A 253 23.31 -1.77 -7.01
N ASP A 254 23.00 -3.04 -6.80
CA ASP A 254 23.66 -4.17 -7.48
C ASP A 254 23.27 -4.36 -8.96
N LEU A 255 22.16 -3.77 -9.43
CA LEU A 255 21.57 -4.04 -10.74
C LEU A 255 21.66 -2.88 -11.74
N GLY A 256 22.47 -1.87 -11.45
CA GLY A 256 22.63 -0.69 -12.31
C GLY A 256 21.50 0.33 -12.21
N ALA A 257 20.58 0.13 -11.26
CA ALA A 257 19.60 1.09 -10.78
C ALA A 257 19.72 1.13 -9.27
N THR A 258 19.35 2.26 -8.65
CA THR A 258 19.31 2.36 -7.19
C THR A 258 17.92 2.01 -6.70
N ALA A 259 17.82 0.99 -5.86
CA ALA A 259 16.60 0.65 -5.14
C ALA A 259 16.74 0.97 -3.66
N CYS A 260 15.66 1.32 -3.00
CA CYS A 260 15.63 1.41 -1.56
C CYS A 260 14.34 0.80 -1.00
N ARG A 261 14.42 0.43 0.28
CA ARG A 261 13.28 0.04 1.08
C ARG A 261 13.25 0.89 2.33
N ILE A 262 12.11 1.52 2.60
CA ILE A 262 11.89 2.35 3.77
C ILE A 262 10.82 1.70 4.64
N LEU A 263 11.13 1.49 5.91
CA LEU A 263 10.20 1.02 6.94
C LEU A 263 9.94 2.15 7.91
N VAL A 264 8.68 2.38 8.24
CA VAL A 264 8.24 3.36 9.24
C VAL A 264 7.36 2.64 10.27
N PRO A 265 7.97 2.02 11.30
CA PRO A 265 7.26 1.22 12.28
C PRO A 265 6.12 1.98 12.98
N GLY A 266 4.93 1.35 13.03
CA GLY A 266 3.70 1.96 13.54
C GLY A 266 3.08 2.97 12.58
N TYR A 267 3.43 2.91 11.27
CA TYR A 267 2.86 3.79 10.24
C TYR A 267 2.76 3.14 8.85
N SER A 268 3.75 2.34 8.45
CA SER A 268 3.80 1.76 7.09
C SER A 268 3.49 0.27 7.02
N GLU A 269 3.03 -0.35 8.10
CA GLU A 269 2.54 -1.72 8.07
C GLU A 269 1.24 -1.82 7.27
N ILE A 270 1.13 -2.89 6.48
CA ILE A 270 -0.10 -3.24 5.75
C ILE A 270 -0.95 -4.17 6.59
N TYR A 271 -0.33 -5.17 7.22
CA TYR A 271 -1.00 -6.14 8.06
C TYR A 271 -0.73 -5.90 9.55
N PRO A 272 -1.68 -6.26 10.44
CA PRO A 272 -1.48 -6.14 11.86
C PRO A 272 -0.44 -7.15 12.38
N VAL A 273 0.19 -6.85 13.50
CA VAL A 273 1.19 -7.73 14.14
C VAL A 273 0.58 -9.08 14.54
N ASP A 274 -0.71 -9.11 14.81
CA ASP A 274 -1.43 -10.34 15.20
C ASP A 274 -1.33 -11.43 14.11
N ASP A 275 -1.27 -11.04 12.84
CA ASP A 275 -1.12 -11.97 11.72
C ASP A 275 0.22 -12.73 11.78
N LEU A 276 1.29 -12.13 12.29
CA LEU A 276 2.57 -12.83 12.50
C LEU A 276 2.47 -14.02 13.47
N VAL A 277 1.59 -13.93 14.44
CA VAL A 277 1.37 -15.00 15.42
C VAL A 277 0.61 -16.17 14.78
N TRP A 278 -0.27 -15.87 13.81
CA TRP A 278 -1.12 -16.84 13.13
C TRP A 278 -0.42 -17.47 11.92
N ASP A 279 0.25 -16.68 11.08
CA ASP A 279 0.75 -17.13 9.77
C ASP A 279 2.04 -17.94 9.86
N ASN A 280 2.80 -17.83 10.96
CA ASN A 280 3.93 -18.74 11.18
C ASN A 280 3.53 -20.18 11.52
N THR A 281 2.26 -20.47 11.47
CA THR A 281 1.73 -21.84 11.41
C THR A 281 1.53 -22.33 9.98
N ASN A 282 2.11 -21.66 8.97
CA ASN A 282 1.92 -21.96 7.56
C ASN A 282 2.24 -23.43 7.26
N LYS A 283 1.19 -24.21 7.10
CA LYS A 283 1.25 -25.62 6.78
C LYS A 283 1.86 -25.89 5.40
N ALA A 284 1.84 -24.89 4.50
CA ALA A 284 2.43 -24.97 3.16
C ALA A 284 3.93 -25.26 3.21
N LEU A 285 4.64 -24.87 4.26
CA LEU A 285 6.05 -25.22 4.47
C LEU A 285 6.30 -26.73 4.49
N LEU A 286 5.33 -27.53 4.97
CA LEU A 286 5.43 -28.98 4.99
C LEU A 286 5.46 -29.60 3.59
N PHE A 287 5.04 -28.86 2.59
CA PHE A 287 4.90 -29.30 1.20
C PHE A 287 5.84 -28.57 0.25
N ARG A 288 6.57 -27.55 0.73
CA ARG A 288 7.41 -26.69 -0.12
C ARG A 288 8.43 -27.48 -0.93
N GLU A 289 9.11 -28.43 -0.35
CA GLU A 289 10.12 -29.24 -1.05
C GLU A 289 9.49 -30.05 -2.18
N ASP A 290 8.36 -30.67 -1.91
CA ASP A 290 7.61 -31.47 -2.88
C ASP A 290 7.08 -30.57 -4.01
N ILE A 291 6.54 -29.38 -3.67
CA ILE A 291 6.00 -28.40 -4.65
C ILE A 291 7.11 -27.84 -5.54
N LEU A 292 8.24 -27.45 -4.99
CA LEU A 292 9.39 -26.95 -5.77
C LEU A 292 9.97 -28.01 -6.71
N ASN A 293 9.82 -29.29 -6.37
CA ASN A 293 10.32 -30.44 -7.12
C ASN A 293 9.21 -31.21 -7.87
N LEU A 294 8.00 -30.65 -8.03
CA LEU A 294 6.87 -31.27 -8.72
C LEU A 294 7.25 -31.94 -10.04
N HIS A 295 8.14 -31.32 -10.81
CA HIS A 295 8.62 -31.83 -12.10
C HIS A 295 9.50 -33.11 -12.00
N GLN A 296 9.87 -33.50 -10.80
CA GLN A 296 10.71 -34.69 -10.53
C GLN A 296 9.91 -35.79 -9.82
N LEU A 297 8.66 -35.51 -9.39
CA LEU A 297 7.85 -36.49 -8.71
C LEU A 297 7.28 -37.49 -9.71
N ASP A 298 7.29 -38.79 -9.32
CA ASP A 298 6.53 -39.82 -10.02
C ASP A 298 5.05 -39.79 -9.62
N ASP A 299 4.21 -40.54 -10.35
CA ASP A 299 2.75 -40.56 -10.16
C ASP A 299 2.37 -40.97 -8.73
N GLU A 300 3.09 -41.95 -8.11
CA GLU A 300 2.79 -42.39 -6.76
C GLU A 300 3.11 -41.30 -5.70
N THR A 301 4.21 -40.60 -5.88
CA THR A 301 4.61 -39.50 -4.99
C THR A 301 3.67 -38.29 -5.14
N LEU A 302 3.21 -38.04 -6.36
CA LEU A 302 2.25 -36.95 -6.63
C LEU A 302 0.88 -37.27 -6.00
N GLU A 303 0.36 -38.51 -6.12
CA GLU A 303 -0.88 -38.91 -5.45
C GLU A 303 -0.76 -38.78 -3.92
N ASN A 304 0.38 -39.20 -3.35
CA ASN A 304 0.66 -39.03 -1.92
C ASN A 304 0.70 -37.56 -1.49
N LEU A 305 1.25 -36.67 -2.33
CA LEU A 305 1.28 -35.23 -2.06
C LEU A 305 -0.14 -34.67 -2.05
N LEU A 306 -0.98 -35.03 -3.02
CA LEU A 306 -2.38 -34.62 -3.10
C LEU A 306 -3.18 -35.08 -1.88
N ASP A 307 -3.03 -36.35 -1.48
CA ASP A 307 -3.68 -36.89 -0.27
C ASP A 307 -3.23 -36.15 1.00
N ARG A 308 -1.96 -35.74 1.08
CA ARG A 308 -1.43 -34.97 2.22
C ARG A 308 -1.97 -33.54 2.24
N LEU A 309 -2.14 -32.89 1.08
CA LEU A 309 -2.74 -31.57 0.95
C LEU A 309 -4.21 -31.61 1.38
N GLU A 310 -5.01 -32.54 0.87
CA GLU A 310 -6.42 -32.71 1.24
C GLU A 310 -6.60 -33.00 2.74
N ASN A 311 -5.78 -33.87 3.31
CA ASN A 311 -5.87 -34.26 4.74
C ASN A 311 -5.43 -33.17 5.72
N ASN A 312 -4.74 -32.11 5.26
CA ASN A 312 -4.32 -30.99 6.10
C ASN A 312 -5.27 -29.78 6.00
N GLU A 313 -6.45 -29.98 5.39
CA GLU A 313 -7.49 -28.93 5.26
C GLU A 313 -6.95 -27.64 4.61
N LEU A 314 -6.03 -27.76 3.67
CA LEU A 314 -5.61 -26.67 2.82
C LEU A 314 -6.67 -26.52 1.73
N ASP A 315 -7.81 -25.93 2.10
CA ASP A 315 -8.96 -25.74 1.21
C ASP A 315 -8.71 -24.68 0.12
N ASP A 316 -7.64 -23.90 0.25
CA ASP A 316 -7.28 -22.86 -0.71
C ASP A 316 -5.83 -22.96 -1.15
N TYR A 317 -5.62 -23.25 -2.43
CA TYR A 317 -4.28 -23.31 -3.05
C TYR A 317 -3.58 -21.96 -3.14
N SER A 318 -4.27 -20.85 -2.83
CA SER A 318 -3.68 -19.51 -2.77
C SER A 318 -2.64 -19.35 -1.67
N ASP A 319 -2.74 -20.15 -0.59
CA ASP A 319 -1.76 -20.15 0.51
C ASP A 319 -0.43 -20.85 0.14
N ILE A 320 -0.33 -21.44 -1.06
CA ILE A 320 0.83 -22.21 -1.52
C ILE A 320 1.65 -21.39 -2.54
N ALA A 321 1.10 -20.33 -3.11
CA ALA A 321 1.76 -19.47 -4.08
C ALA A 321 2.53 -18.34 -3.41
#